data_46bad7aab4f43b1cbfb6c50771fc0674
#
_entry.id   46bad7aab4f43b1cbfb6c50771fc0674
#
_cell.length_a   1.000
_cell.length_b   1.000
_cell.length_c   1.000
_cell.angle_alpha   90.00
_cell.angle_beta   90.00
_cell.angle_gamma   90.00
#
_symmetry.space_group_name_H-M   'P 1'
#
loop_
_entity.id
_entity.type
_entity.pdbx_description
1 polymer ?
#
loop_
_entity_poly.entity_id
_entity_poly.type
_entity_poly.pdbx_seq_one_letter_code
_entity_poly.pdbx_strand_id
1 'polypeptide(L)'
;MENKTPVNNAAAAEVASPAEHDAAHQGCCASRRAVLGGAVMGAAALGLAACGPSGPAEIPEATGKPEAVMKVSDLAVGSQASAAAGQTKLVLFRPSEKEVLAFSAVCTHAGCEVSPGSENRFHCPCHESWFKAEDGTVISGPANAPLPRFACEVKGEDILVYI
;
A
#
# COMPACT_ATOMS: atom_id res chain seq x y z
N MET A 1 -23.82 -28.58 -47.00
CA MET A 1 -24.82 -28.82 -45.92
C MET A 1 -24.66 -27.67 -44.93
N GLU A 2 -25.48 -26.66 -45.18
CA GLU A 2 -25.58 -25.48 -44.32
C GLU A 2 -26.31 -25.84 -43.05
N ASN A 3 -25.78 -25.40 -41.90
CA ASN A 3 -26.58 -25.37 -40.69
C ASN A 3 -26.50 -24.01 -40.06
N LYS A 4 -27.61 -23.36 -40.20
CA LYS A 4 -27.97 -21.99 -39.87
C LYS A 4 -28.41 -21.90 -38.42
N THR A 5 -27.71 -21.14 -37.62
CA THR A 5 -28.07 -20.86 -36.24
C THR A 5 -29.01 -19.65 -36.18
N PRO A 6 -30.06 -19.66 -35.40
CA PRO A 6 -30.88 -18.46 -35.16
C PRO A 6 -30.36 -17.63 -33.97
N VAL A 7 -30.34 -16.34 -34.21
CA VAL A 7 -30.22 -15.29 -33.24
C VAL A 7 -31.54 -15.12 -32.46
N ASN A 8 -31.46 -15.01 -31.15
CA ASN A 8 -32.50 -14.42 -30.31
C ASN A 8 -31.81 -13.45 -29.37
N ASN A 9 -31.95 -12.21 -29.59
CA ASN A 9 -32.99 -11.19 -29.40
C ASN A 9 -33.33 -10.95 -27.93
N ALA A 10 -32.92 -9.76 -27.51
CA ALA A 10 -33.55 -8.78 -26.66
C ALA A 10 -34.17 -9.17 -25.31
N ALA A 11 -33.63 -8.53 -24.29
CA ALA A 11 -34.50 -7.82 -23.35
C ALA A 11 -33.70 -6.71 -22.67
N ALA A 12 -33.98 -5.50 -23.03
CA ALA A 12 -33.68 -4.31 -22.27
C ALA A 12 -34.51 -4.40 -20.98
N ALA A 13 -33.89 -4.33 -19.84
CA ALA A 13 -34.50 -4.03 -18.58
C ALA A 13 -33.93 -2.72 -18.06
N GLU A 14 -34.67 -1.69 -18.35
CA GLU A 14 -34.68 -0.40 -17.70
C GLU A 14 -35.05 -0.61 -16.22
N VAL A 15 -34.15 -0.34 -15.29
CA VAL A 15 -34.50 -0.28 -13.87
C VAL A 15 -34.06 1.07 -13.33
N ALA A 16 -35.09 1.77 -12.98
CA ALA A 16 -35.22 3.05 -12.34
C ALA A 16 -34.24 3.30 -11.19
N SER A 17 -33.72 4.52 -11.20
CA SER A 17 -33.12 5.23 -10.08
C SER A 17 -34.15 5.41 -8.95
N PRO A 18 -33.78 5.24 -7.70
CA PRO A 18 -34.49 5.89 -6.62
C PRO A 18 -33.64 6.93 -5.90
N ALA A 19 -34.16 8.14 -5.99
CA ALA A 19 -34.35 9.12 -4.92
C ALA A 19 -33.19 9.43 -3.97
N GLU A 20 -32.80 10.68 -4.09
CA GLU A 20 -32.19 11.54 -3.10
C GLU A 20 -32.86 11.39 -1.74
N HIS A 21 -32.07 11.11 -0.72
CA HIS A 21 -32.43 11.43 0.65
C HIS A 21 -31.56 12.56 1.16
N ASP A 22 -32.11 13.73 0.96
CA ASP A 22 -31.84 14.94 1.72
C ASP A 22 -32.18 14.68 3.19
N ALA A 23 -31.20 14.72 4.07
CA ALA A 23 -31.39 14.81 5.50
C ALA A 23 -30.52 15.89 6.05
N ALA A 24 -31.01 17.09 5.93
CA ALA A 24 -30.61 18.24 6.72
C ALA A 24 -30.78 17.94 8.20
N HIS A 25 -29.71 17.88 8.94
CA HIS A 25 -29.76 18.07 10.39
C HIS A 25 -29.19 19.44 10.73
N GLN A 26 -30.15 20.33 10.86
CA GLN A 26 -30.04 21.65 11.44
C GLN A 26 -29.68 21.56 12.92
N GLY A 27 -28.72 22.39 13.28
CA GLY A 27 -28.82 23.28 14.38
C GLY A 27 -28.92 22.70 15.79
N CYS A 28 -27.85 22.82 16.54
CA CYS A 28 -27.99 22.94 17.97
C CYS A 28 -27.35 24.24 18.45
N CYS A 29 -28.20 25.02 19.02
CA CYS A 29 -28.09 26.41 19.41
C CYS A 29 -26.91 26.70 20.33
N ALA A 30 -26.29 27.83 20.04
CA ALA A 30 -25.46 28.58 20.93
C ALA A 30 -26.23 28.95 22.21
N SER A 31 -25.70 28.58 23.35
CA SER A 31 -26.06 29.26 24.61
C SER A 31 -24.82 29.90 25.19
N ARG A 32 -24.80 31.23 25.06
CA ARG A 32 -23.85 32.09 25.74
C ARG A 32 -24.21 32.10 27.22
N ARG A 33 -23.34 31.60 28.07
CA ARG A 33 -23.22 32.03 29.43
C ARG A 33 -21.76 32.22 29.79
N ALA A 34 -21.38 33.44 29.83
CA ALA A 34 -20.15 33.91 30.43
C ALA A 34 -20.16 33.55 31.94
N VAL A 35 -19.15 32.86 32.41
CA VAL A 35 -18.78 32.83 33.81
C VAL A 35 -17.27 33.10 33.86
N LEU A 36 -16.96 34.25 34.40
CA LEU A 36 -15.64 34.69 34.83
C LEU A 36 -15.19 33.85 36.05
N GLY A 37 -13.93 33.46 36.04
CA GLY A 37 -13.22 33.21 37.28
C GLY A 37 -12.51 31.84 37.34
N GLY A 38 -11.20 31.91 37.53
CA GLY A 38 -10.43 30.81 38.11
C GLY A 38 -9.27 30.31 37.25
N ALA A 39 -8.11 30.91 37.48
CA ALA A 39 -6.83 30.32 37.09
C ALA A 39 -6.58 29.04 37.85
N VAL A 40 -6.41 27.92 37.15
CA VAL A 40 -5.73 26.73 37.65
C VAL A 40 -4.81 26.20 36.54
N MET A 41 -3.53 26.26 36.84
CA MET A 41 -2.46 25.59 36.11
C MET A 41 -2.70 24.06 36.09
N GLY A 42 -2.31 23.44 34.96
CA GLY A 42 -1.88 22.05 34.94
C GLY A 42 -2.92 21.09 34.45
N ALA A 43 -2.97 20.86 33.14
CA ALA A 43 -3.38 19.57 32.60
C ALA A 43 -2.48 19.30 31.40
N ALA A 44 -1.45 18.49 31.62
CA ALA A 44 -0.72 17.82 30.57
C ALA A 44 -1.72 16.88 29.87
N ALA A 45 -2.22 17.31 28.71
CA ALA A 45 -2.95 16.44 27.80
C ALA A 45 -1.94 15.45 27.22
N LEU A 46 -1.83 14.28 27.83
CA LEU A 46 -1.24 13.09 27.23
C LEU A 46 -2.16 12.64 26.10
N GLY A 47 -1.98 13.25 24.92
CA GLY A 47 -2.55 12.76 23.68
C GLY A 47 -1.86 11.45 23.32
N LEU A 48 -2.45 10.34 23.72
CA LEU A 48 -2.15 9.01 23.17
C LEU A 48 -2.68 8.98 21.73
N ALA A 49 -1.93 9.56 20.80
CA ALA A 49 -2.11 9.29 19.39
C ALA A 49 -1.56 7.89 19.08
N ALA A 50 -2.35 6.87 19.37
CA ALA A 50 -2.11 5.53 18.87
C ALA A 50 -2.59 5.45 17.42
N CYS A 51 -1.93 6.20 16.52
CA CYS A 51 -2.01 5.97 15.09
C CYS A 51 -0.78 5.13 14.73
N GLY A 52 -0.98 3.84 14.56
CA GLY A 52 0.02 3.02 13.86
C GLY A 52 0.25 3.56 12.45
N PRO A 53 1.42 3.34 11.85
CA PRO A 53 1.74 3.84 10.51
C PRO A 53 0.87 3.14 9.47
N SER A 54 -0.26 3.76 9.12
CA SER A 54 -1.16 3.28 8.06
C SER A 54 -0.85 3.89 6.69
N GLY A 55 0.20 4.72 6.62
CA GLY A 55 0.62 5.39 5.39
C GLY A 55 1.59 4.57 4.54
N PRO A 56 1.97 5.08 3.36
CA PRO A 56 3.02 4.51 2.53
C PRO A 56 4.33 4.37 3.31
N ALA A 57 5.14 3.38 2.95
CA ALA A 57 6.47 3.25 3.52
C ALA A 57 7.30 4.50 3.21
N GLU A 58 7.94 5.07 4.23
CA GLU A 58 8.87 6.18 4.03
C GLU A 58 9.98 5.77 3.05
N ILE A 59 10.34 6.70 2.16
CA ILE A 59 11.47 6.50 1.25
C ILE A 59 12.72 6.84 2.05
N PRO A 60 13.55 5.85 2.42
CA PRO A 60 14.76 6.13 3.17
C PRO A 60 15.77 6.86 2.29
N GLU A 61 16.61 7.65 2.91
CA GLU A 61 17.78 8.18 2.24
C GLU A 61 18.73 7.03 1.83
N ALA A 62 19.43 7.20 0.72
CA ALA A 62 20.40 6.23 0.21
C ALA A 62 21.66 6.25 1.09
N THR A 63 21.52 5.77 2.33
CA THR A 63 22.61 5.62 3.29
C THR A 63 23.04 4.16 3.35
N GLY A 64 24.31 3.91 3.55
CA GLY A 64 24.84 2.55 3.59
C GLY A 64 25.63 2.18 2.32
N LYS A 65 25.94 0.90 2.19
CA LYS A 65 26.68 0.38 1.05
C LYS A 65 25.71 -0.15 0.00
N PRO A 66 25.78 0.33 -1.26
CA PRO A 66 24.94 -0.24 -2.31
C PRO A 66 25.40 -1.67 -2.65
N GLU A 67 24.45 -2.58 -2.74
CA GLU A 67 24.68 -3.94 -3.21
C GLU A 67 23.89 -4.19 -4.50
N ALA A 68 24.54 -4.80 -5.50
CA ALA A 68 23.88 -5.21 -6.72
C ALA A 68 23.05 -6.47 -6.45
N VAL A 69 21.73 -6.37 -6.59
CA VAL A 69 20.81 -7.46 -6.24
C VAL A 69 20.24 -8.18 -7.45
N MET A 70 20.24 -7.52 -8.62
CA MET A 70 19.68 -8.09 -9.85
C MET A 70 20.12 -7.28 -11.07
N LYS A 71 20.13 -7.90 -12.26
CA LYS A 71 20.26 -7.18 -13.53
C LYS A 71 18.92 -6.53 -13.91
N VAL A 72 18.98 -5.35 -14.49
CA VAL A 72 17.79 -4.64 -14.99
C VAL A 72 17.05 -5.45 -16.06
N SER A 73 17.82 -6.23 -16.88
CA SER A 73 17.25 -7.11 -17.90
C SER A 73 16.39 -8.24 -17.34
N ASP A 74 16.61 -8.63 -16.09
CA ASP A 74 15.95 -9.76 -15.45
C ASP A 74 14.63 -9.35 -14.76
N LEU A 75 14.36 -8.04 -14.70
CA LEU A 75 13.13 -7.49 -14.14
C LEU A 75 12.42 -6.62 -15.20
N ALA A 76 11.45 -7.18 -15.88
CA ALA A 76 10.67 -6.45 -16.87
C ALA A 76 9.87 -5.29 -16.23
N VAL A 77 9.58 -4.24 -17.01
CA VAL A 77 8.69 -3.15 -16.57
C VAL A 77 7.30 -3.71 -16.25
N GLY A 78 6.72 -3.29 -15.13
CA GLY A 78 5.47 -3.83 -14.60
C GLY A 78 5.61 -5.16 -13.87
N SER A 79 6.82 -5.70 -13.72
CA SER A 79 7.06 -6.98 -13.07
C SER A 79 7.61 -6.84 -11.66
N GLN A 80 7.50 -7.93 -10.92
CA GLN A 80 7.98 -8.09 -9.55
C GLN A 80 8.97 -9.25 -9.49
N ALA A 81 9.91 -9.20 -8.55
CA ALA A 81 10.84 -10.28 -8.29
C ALA A 81 11.22 -10.34 -6.81
N SER A 82 11.63 -11.52 -6.36
CA SER A 82 12.37 -11.68 -5.11
C SER A 82 13.85 -11.49 -5.36
N ALA A 83 14.53 -10.85 -4.42
CA ALA A 83 15.98 -10.63 -4.45
C ALA A 83 16.56 -10.73 -3.04
N ALA A 84 17.88 -10.61 -2.93
CA ALA A 84 18.57 -10.53 -1.65
C ALA A 84 19.78 -9.62 -1.74
N ALA A 85 20.03 -8.86 -0.67
CA ALA A 85 21.26 -8.13 -0.42
C ALA A 85 21.89 -8.71 0.84
N GLY A 86 22.98 -9.47 0.68
CA GLY A 86 23.53 -10.25 1.77
C GLY A 86 22.50 -11.21 2.38
N GLN A 87 22.12 -11.00 3.64
CA GLN A 87 21.11 -11.78 4.34
C GLN A 87 19.72 -11.12 4.32
N THR A 88 19.62 -9.92 3.78
CA THR A 88 18.36 -9.17 3.70
C THR A 88 17.56 -9.65 2.51
N LYS A 89 16.39 -10.24 2.77
CA LYS A 89 15.45 -10.65 1.73
C LYS A 89 14.61 -9.47 1.27
N LEU A 90 14.44 -9.36 -0.03
CA LEU A 90 13.79 -8.25 -0.70
C LEU A 90 12.69 -8.72 -1.66
N VAL A 91 11.67 -7.89 -1.82
CA VAL A 91 10.76 -7.93 -2.97
C VAL A 91 10.93 -6.64 -3.76
N LEU A 92 11.05 -6.77 -5.07
CA LEU A 92 11.26 -5.69 -6.01
C LEU A 92 10.05 -5.50 -6.89
N PHE A 93 9.77 -4.26 -7.27
CA PHE A 93 8.79 -3.90 -8.30
C PHE A 93 9.40 -2.87 -9.24
N ARG A 94 9.20 -3.04 -10.54
CA ARG A 94 9.68 -2.10 -11.56
C ARG A 94 8.50 -1.40 -12.24
N PRO A 95 8.02 -0.26 -11.74
CA PRO A 95 6.87 0.43 -12.31
C PRO A 95 7.17 1.08 -13.67
N SER A 96 8.44 1.40 -13.95
CA SER A 96 8.85 2.05 -15.20
C SER A 96 10.27 1.67 -15.62
N GLU A 97 10.70 2.12 -16.77
CA GLU A 97 12.08 1.87 -17.25
C GLU A 97 13.16 2.48 -16.36
N LYS A 98 12.82 3.57 -15.67
CA LYS A 98 13.78 4.36 -14.86
C LYS A 98 13.65 4.12 -13.37
N GLU A 99 12.66 3.38 -12.94
CA GLU A 99 12.34 3.23 -11.52
C GLU A 99 12.25 1.78 -11.11
N VAL A 100 12.87 1.46 -10.00
CA VAL A 100 12.72 0.22 -9.27
C VAL A 100 12.41 0.55 -7.82
N LEU A 101 11.51 -0.18 -7.22
CA LEU A 101 11.12 -0.08 -5.82
C LEU A 101 11.58 -1.35 -5.10
N ALA A 102 12.19 -1.19 -3.93
CA ALA A 102 12.69 -2.30 -3.12
C ALA A 102 12.07 -2.25 -1.72
N PHE A 103 11.53 -3.38 -1.28
CA PHE A 103 10.93 -3.52 0.04
C PHE A 103 11.48 -4.75 0.75
N SER A 104 11.38 -4.73 2.07
CA SER A 104 11.67 -5.91 2.89
C SER A 104 10.70 -7.04 2.54
N ALA A 105 11.23 -8.23 2.33
CA ALA A 105 10.41 -9.44 2.18
C ALA A 105 10.01 -10.05 3.54
N VAL A 106 10.04 -9.28 4.62
CA VAL A 106 9.62 -9.71 5.96
C VAL A 106 8.24 -9.14 6.24
N CYS A 107 7.26 -10.02 6.38
CA CYS A 107 5.86 -9.65 6.64
C CYS A 107 5.71 -8.96 8.00
N THR A 108 5.06 -7.81 8.00
CA THR A 108 4.86 -6.99 9.20
C THR A 108 3.81 -7.55 10.18
N HIS A 109 3.17 -8.68 9.86
CA HIS A 109 2.33 -9.40 10.80
C HIS A 109 3.15 -10.29 11.75
N ALA A 110 3.90 -11.26 11.20
CA ALA A 110 4.58 -12.29 11.99
C ALA A 110 5.93 -12.73 11.39
N GLY A 111 6.55 -11.91 10.55
CA GLY A 111 7.90 -12.15 10.03
C GLY A 111 8.01 -13.22 8.94
N CYS A 112 6.89 -13.77 8.44
CA CYS A 112 6.92 -14.69 7.31
C CYS A 112 7.46 -14.02 6.05
N GLU A 113 7.96 -14.83 5.12
CA GLU A 113 8.45 -14.32 3.85
C GLU A 113 7.31 -13.85 2.94
N VAL A 114 7.46 -12.63 2.43
CA VAL A 114 6.60 -12.03 1.42
C VAL A 114 7.20 -12.31 0.05
N SER A 115 6.37 -12.59 -0.93
CA SER A 115 6.76 -12.90 -2.31
C SER A 115 5.99 -12.04 -3.33
N PRO A 116 6.46 -11.97 -4.58
CA PRO A 116 5.69 -11.45 -5.69
C PRO A 116 4.32 -12.12 -5.79
N GLY A 117 3.28 -11.31 -5.96
CA GLY A 117 1.92 -11.78 -6.17
C GLY A 117 1.37 -11.37 -7.53
N SER A 118 0.06 -11.36 -7.69
CA SER A 118 -0.62 -10.91 -8.91
C SER A 118 -0.99 -9.42 -8.84
N GLU A 119 -1.26 -8.80 -9.97
CA GLU A 119 -1.85 -7.46 -10.07
C GLU A 119 -1.08 -6.39 -9.28
N ASN A 120 0.25 -6.35 -9.43
CA ASN A 120 1.12 -5.41 -8.70
C ASN A 120 0.94 -5.44 -7.18
N ARG A 121 0.83 -6.64 -6.63
CA ARG A 121 0.71 -6.86 -5.19
C ARG A 121 1.75 -7.85 -4.72
N PHE A 122 2.28 -7.64 -3.54
CA PHE A 122 3.07 -8.63 -2.83
C PHE A 122 2.18 -9.46 -1.91
N HIS A 123 2.53 -10.72 -1.72
CA HIS A 123 1.74 -11.68 -0.97
C HIS A 123 2.55 -12.36 0.13
N CYS A 124 1.97 -12.42 1.32
CA CYS A 124 2.46 -13.24 2.43
C CYS A 124 1.53 -14.44 2.62
N PRO A 125 1.96 -15.67 2.28
CA PRO A 125 1.07 -16.84 2.28
C PRO A 125 0.77 -17.41 3.68
N CYS A 126 1.47 -16.96 4.73
CA CYS A 126 1.24 -17.50 6.07
C CYS A 126 -0.15 -17.18 6.60
N HIS A 127 -0.61 -15.95 6.44
CA HIS A 127 -1.90 -15.49 6.94
C HIS A 127 -2.60 -14.54 5.95
N GLU A 128 -2.30 -14.70 4.66
CA GLU A 128 -2.98 -13.99 3.57
C GLU A 128 -2.91 -12.46 3.67
N SER A 129 -1.76 -11.90 4.10
CA SER A 129 -1.52 -10.47 4.01
C SER A 129 -1.08 -10.09 2.62
N TRP A 130 -1.69 -9.03 2.08
CA TRP A 130 -1.41 -8.47 0.77
C TRP A 130 -0.96 -7.04 0.88
N PHE A 131 0.03 -6.66 0.08
CA PHE A 131 0.63 -5.33 0.08
C PHE A 131 0.69 -4.78 -1.33
N LYS A 132 0.54 -3.47 -1.49
CA LYS A 132 0.74 -2.79 -2.77
C LYS A 132 2.21 -2.80 -3.15
N ALA A 133 2.52 -3.11 -4.40
CA ALA A 133 3.90 -3.09 -4.88
C ALA A 133 4.43 -1.66 -5.09
N GLU A 134 3.55 -0.68 -5.25
CA GLU A 134 3.93 0.71 -5.49
C GLU A 134 4.43 1.43 -4.24
N ASP A 135 3.92 1.09 -3.07
CA ASP A 135 4.22 1.84 -1.84
C ASP A 135 4.36 0.99 -0.58
N GLY A 136 4.19 -0.33 -0.69
CA GLY A 136 4.30 -1.28 0.42
C GLY A 136 3.11 -1.28 1.36
N THR A 137 2.06 -0.47 1.16
CA THR A 137 0.90 -0.40 2.07
C THR A 137 0.10 -1.69 2.10
N VAL A 138 -0.49 -1.98 3.26
CA VAL A 138 -1.36 -3.16 3.44
C VAL A 138 -2.67 -2.97 2.66
N ILE A 139 -3.04 -3.98 1.88
CA ILE A 139 -4.31 -4.06 1.18
C ILE A 139 -5.32 -4.86 2.02
N SER A 140 -4.87 -6.00 2.54
CA SER A 140 -5.72 -6.91 3.32
C SER A 140 -4.87 -7.87 4.16
N GLY A 141 -5.52 -8.60 5.05
CA GLY A 141 -4.89 -9.54 5.97
C GLY A 141 -4.55 -8.92 7.31
N PRO A 142 -3.89 -9.68 8.19
CA PRO A 142 -3.61 -9.25 9.55
C PRO A 142 -2.37 -8.36 9.71
N ALA A 143 -1.60 -8.08 8.64
CA ALA A 143 -0.50 -7.12 8.70
C ALA A 143 -1.05 -5.73 9.05
N ASN A 144 -0.36 -4.99 9.92
CA ASN A 144 -0.81 -3.72 10.47
C ASN A 144 0.11 -2.53 10.13
N ALA A 145 1.17 -2.78 9.37
CA ALA A 145 2.12 -1.76 8.92
C ALA A 145 2.58 -2.05 7.49
N PRO A 146 2.99 -1.03 6.73
CA PRO A 146 3.55 -1.23 5.40
C PRO A 146 4.85 -2.04 5.46
N LEU A 147 5.24 -2.64 4.34
CA LEU A 147 6.57 -3.24 4.20
C LEU A 147 7.63 -2.13 4.26
N PRO A 148 8.68 -2.27 5.06
CA PRO A 148 9.80 -1.33 5.07
C PRO A 148 10.40 -1.18 3.67
N ARG A 149 10.64 0.05 3.25
CA ARG A 149 11.23 0.38 1.95
C ARG A 149 12.74 0.58 2.09
N PHE A 150 13.48 0.18 1.07
CA PHE A 150 14.91 0.44 0.92
C PHE A 150 15.14 1.45 -0.19
N ALA A 151 16.16 2.29 -0.03
CA ALA A 151 16.66 3.10 -1.11
C ALA A 151 17.25 2.19 -2.19
N CYS A 152 16.93 2.45 -3.43
CA CYS A 152 17.48 1.70 -4.56
C CYS A 152 17.62 2.59 -5.79
N GLU A 153 18.51 2.21 -6.68
CA GLU A 153 18.75 2.90 -7.95
C GLU A 153 19.07 1.91 -9.07
N VAL A 154 18.83 2.34 -10.29
CA VAL A 154 19.32 1.66 -11.48
C VAL A 154 20.65 2.31 -11.89
N LYS A 155 21.74 1.55 -11.89
CA LYS A 155 23.07 2.03 -12.28
C LYS A 155 23.68 1.14 -13.36
N GLY A 156 23.67 1.65 -14.58
CA GLY A 156 24.08 0.86 -15.74
C GLY A 156 23.11 -0.30 -15.97
N GLU A 157 23.62 -1.52 -15.86
CA GLU A 157 22.83 -2.74 -16.02
C GLU A 157 22.34 -3.35 -14.70
N ASP A 158 22.72 -2.75 -13.57
CA ASP A 158 22.47 -3.30 -12.24
C ASP A 158 21.40 -2.51 -11.49
N ILE A 159 20.61 -3.26 -10.72
CA ILE A 159 19.73 -2.71 -9.68
C ILE A 159 20.53 -2.77 -8.38
N LEU A 160 20.79 -1.59 -7.80
CA LEU A 160 21.50 -1.44 -6.54
C LEU A 160 20.50 -1.14 -5.43
N VAL A 161 20.66 -1.78 -4.27
CA VAL A 161 19.89 -1.51 -3.06
C VAL A 161 20.84 -1.13 -1.94
N TYR A 162 20.50 -0.13 -1.16
CA TYR A 162 21.27 0.38 -0.02
C TYR A 162 20.78 -0.30 1.26
N ILE A 163 21.70 -1.04 1.93
CA ILE A 163 21.43 -1.82 3.15
C ILE A 163 22.27 -1.27 4.31
#